data_939d8eac6ce11297dfd22bee27c55d8c
#
_entry.id   939d8eac6ce11297dfd22bee27c55d8c
#
_cell.length_a   1.000
_cell.length_b   1.000
_cell.length_c   1.000
_cell.angle_alpha   90.00
_cell.angle_beta   90.00
_cell.angle_gamma   90.00
#
_symmetry.space_group_name_H-M   'P 1'
#
loop_
_entity.id
_entity.type
_entity.pdbx_description
1 polymer ?
#
loop_
_entity_poly.entity_id
_entity_poly.type
_entity_poly.pdbx_seq_one_letter_code
_entity_poly.pdbx_strand_id
1 'polypeptide(L)'
;NAFSFWGEAGILHNNEEIRSEADVVAFAASDKRLKKNIKAIELPIDKIKKIRGVRFKWKKNGPDWTKDKYFGNESGSLSDIGVIAQEIQEVLPEVVRERSNGYLAVDYKKIVPLLIEGIKDQQKQIEELQNRIEKLESK
;
A
#
# COMPACT_ATOMS: atom_id res chain seq x y z
N ASN A 1 -24.20 -2.02 23.17
CA ASN A 1 -24.97 -1.88 21.93
C ASN A 1 -24.14 -2.49 20.81
N ALA A 2 -24.58 -3.64 20.28
CA ALA A 2 -23.96 -4.24 19.10
C ALA A 2 -24.64 -3.63 17.85
N PHE A 3 -23.83 -3.17 16.91
CA PHE A 3 -24.30 -2.75 15.61
C PHE A 3 -24.03 -3.91 14.63
N SER A 4 -25.08 -4.53 14.12
CA SER A 4 -24.96 -5.69 13.23
C SER A 4 -25.52 -5.35 11.86
N PHE A 5 -24.70 -5.52 10.81
CA PHE A 5 -25.16 -5.54 9.43
C PHE A 5 -25.34 -6.99 8.99
N TRP A 6 -26.58 -7.39 8.69
CA TRP A 6 -26.90 -8.69 8.12
C TRP A 6 -27.51 -8.47 6.73
N GLY A 7 -26.92 -9.05 5.70
CA GLY A 7 -27.46 -9.01 4.35
C GLY A 7 -26.56 -9.72 3.36
N GLU A 8 -27.14 -10.33 2.33
CA GLU A 8 -26.40 -11.06 1.29
C GLU A 8 -25.58 -10.14 0.36
N ALA A 9 -25.87 -8.83 0.33
CA ALA A 9 -25.12 -7.83 -0.38
C ALA A 9 -25.26 -6.47 0.31
N GLY A 10 -24.38 -6.17 1.24
CA GLY A 10 -24.33 -4.87 1.91
C GLY A 10 -23.12 -4.06 1.46
N ILE A 11 -23.33 -2.86 0.95
CA ILE A 11 -22.28 -1.87 0.73
C ILE A 11 -22.42 -0.81 1.81
N LEU A 12 -21.39 -0.71 2.68
CA LEU A 12 -21.28 0.41 3.58
C LEU A 12 -20.65 1.59 2.82
N HIS A 13 -21.47 2.55 2.42
CA HIS A 13 -21.00 3.82 1.91
C HIS A 13 -20.77 4.80 3.05
N ASN A 14 -19.52 5.17 3.25
CA ASN A 14 -19.16 6.23 4.18
C ASN A 14 -18.21 7.21 3.47
N ASN A 15 -18.53 8.49 3.50
CA ASN A 15 -17.69 9.54 2.91
C ASN A 15 -16.54 9.95 3.83
N GLU A 16 -16.53 9.42 5.06
CA GLU A 16 -15.53 9.72 6.07
C GLU A 16 -14.73 8.46 6.45
N GLU A 17 -14.36 8.32 7.67
CA GLU A 17 -13.49 7.28 8.18
C GLU A 17 -14.28 6.27 9.02
N ILE A 18 -13.91 4.99 8.90
CA ILE A 18 -14.38 3.93 9.80
C ILE A 18 -13.21 3.59 10.72
N ARG A 19 -13.41 3.75 12.03
CA ARG A 19 -12.42 3.44 13.06
C ARG A 19 -12.84 2.26 13.89
N SER A 20 -11.88 1.42 14.24
CA SER A 20 -12.02 0.35 15.22
C SER A 20 -10.83 0.39 16.16
N GLU A 21 -11.06 0.29 17.46
CA GLU A 21 -10.01 0.10 18.47
C GLU A 21 -9.62 -1.39 18.61
N ALA A 22 -10.40 -2.27 17.98
CA ALA A 22 -10.13 -3.70 17.88
C ALA A 22 -9.77 -4.10 16.45
N ASP A 23 -9.40 -5.35 16.26
CA ASP A 23 -9.05 -5.90 14.95
C ASP A 23 -10.22 -5.83 13.97
N VAL A 24 -9.93 -5.43 12.73
CA VAL A 24 -10.85 -5.54 11.58
C VAL A 24 -10.42 -6.73 10.74
N VAL A 25 -11.18 -7.81 10.78
CA VAL A 25 -10.93 -9.01 9.99
C VAL A 25 -11.68 -8.92 8.67
N ALA A 26 -10.95 -8.71 7.58
CA ALA A 26 -11.52 -8.62 6.24
C ALA A 26 -10.74 -9.51 5.27
N PHE A 27 -11.45 -10.41 4.57
CA PHE A 27 -10.90 -11.27 3.56
C PHE A 27 -11.22 -10.71 2.17
N ALA A 28 -10.18 -10.37 1.39
CA ALA A 28 -10.34 -9.98 0.01
C ALA A 28 -10.37 -11.20 -0.91
N ALA A 29 -11.34 -11.26 -1.82
CA ALA A 29 -11.40 -12.33 -2.82
C ALA A 29 -10.13 -12.35 -3.68
N SER A 30 -9.49 -13.54 -3.78
CA SER A 30 -8.27 -13.73 -4.55
C SER A 30 -8.23 -15.05 -5.33
N ASP A 31 -9.37 -15.69 -5.49
CA ASP A 31 -9.49 -16.95 -6.23
C ASP A 31 -9.08 -16.77 -7.70
N LYS A 32 -8.25 -17.69 -8.19
CA LYS A 32 -7.77 -17.70 -9.58
C LYS A 32 -8.93 -17.76 -10.59
N ARG A 33 -10.03 -18.44 -10.25
CA ARG A 33 -11.22 -18.59 -11.11
C ARG A 33 -11.93 -17.27 -11.39
N LEU A 34 -11.73 -16.27 -10.54
CA LEU A 34 -12.30 -14.91 -10.70
C LEU A 34 -11.39 -13.97 -11.47
N LYS A 35 -10.23 -14.43 -11.91
CA LYS A 35 -9.18 -13.61 -12.53
C LYS A 35 -8.94 -14.06 -13.96
N LYS A 36 -8.70 -13.10 -14.86
CA LYS A 36 -8.27 -13.34 -16.24
C LYS A 36 -7.00 -12.56 -16.55
N ASN A 37 -6.29 -12.95 -17.61
CA ASN A 37 -5.06 -12.26 -18.06
C ASN A 37 -4.00 -12.08 -16.95
N ILE A 38 -3.80 -13.14 -16.16
CA ILE A 38 -2.86 -13.10 -15.03
C ILE A 38 -1.44 -12.98 -15.57
N LYS A 39 -0.74 -11.92 -15.17
CA LYS A 39 0.66 -11.66 -15.50
C LYS A 39 1.41 -11.24 -14.25
N ALA A 40 2.70 -11.56 -14.16
CA ALA A 40 3.58 -11.02 -13.13
C ALA A 40 3.75 -9.50 -13.31
N ILE A 41 4.03 -8.81 -12.21
CA ILE A 41 4.34 -7.39 -12.25
C ILE A 41 5.73 -7.22 -12.87
N GLU A 42 5.78 -6.52 -13.98
CA GLU A 42 7.02 -6.27 -14.73
C GLU A 42 7.87 -5.17 -14.06
N LEU A 43 9.20 -5.31 -14.16
CA LEU A 43 10.20 -4.35 -13.66
C LEU A 43 9.96 -3.94 -12.19
N PRO A 44 9.78 -4.90 -11.27
CA PRO A 44 9.36 -4.57 -9.91
C PRO A 44 10.40 -3.74 -9.17
N ILE A 45 11.69 -3.99 -9.34
CA ILE A 45 12.76 -3.21 -8.69
C ILE A 45 12.80 -1.77 -9.22
N ASP A 46 12.61 -1.55 -10.51
CA ASP A 46 12.58 -0.20 -11.08
C ASP A 46 11.38 0.60 -10.58
N LYS A 47 10.23 -0.06 -10.38
CA LYS A 47 9.06 0.55 -9.75
C LYS A 47 9.32 0.88 -8.29
N ILE A 48 9.87 -0.05 -7.52
CA ILE A 48 10.19 0.16 -6.09
C ILE A 48 11.17 1.31 -5.89
N LYS A 49 12.18 1.45 -6.75
CA LYS A 49 13.15 2.56 -6.68
C LYS A 49 12.52 3.95 -6.84
N LYS A 50 11.36 4.05 -7.45
CA LYS A 50 10.61 5.31 -7.63
C LYS A 50 9.69 5.65 -6.48
N ILE A 51 9.53 4.75 -5.52
CA ILE A 51 8.64 4.90 -4.37
C ILE A 51 9.48 5.13 -3.13
N ARG A 52 9.07 6.09 -2.30
CA ARG A 52 9.71 6.34 -1.00
C ARG A 52 8.80 5.91 0.15
N GLY A 53 9.36 5.18 1.10
CA GLY A 53 8.81 5.14 2.44
C GLY A 53 9.23 6.41 3.18
N VAL A 54 8.28 7.16 3.68
CA VAL A 54 8.54 8.47 4.29
C VAL A 54 7.99 8.56 5.71
N ARG A 55 8.67 9.37 6.53
CA ARG A 55 8.16 9.84 7.81
C ARG A 55 7.70 11.28 7.62
N PHE A 56 6.50 11.62 8.09
CA PHE A 56 5.89 12.93 7.83
C PHE A 56 5.05 13.40 9.02
N LYS A 57 4.58 14.64 8.94
CA LYS A 57 3.55 15.20 9.83
C LYS A 57 2.42 15.74 8.97
N TRP A 58 1.20 15.55 9.43
CA TRP A 58 0.03 16.14 8.80
C TRP A 58 0.05 17.68 8.91
N LYS A 59 -0.37 18.38 7.86
CA LYS A 59 -0.49 19.84 7.88
C LYS A 59 -1.67 20.26 8.75
N LYS A 60 -1.53 21.32 9.54
CA LYS A 60 -2.59 21.87 10.40
C LYS A 60 -3.84 22.35 9.64
N ASN A 61 -3.67 22.77 8.38
CA ASN A 61 -4.76 23.20 7.48
C ASN A 61 -5.27 22.07 6.57
N GLY A 62 -4.96 20.84 6.86
CA GLY A 62 -5.50 19.67 6.18
C GLY A 62 -6.98 19.43 6.51
N PRO A 63 -7.63 18.46 5.85
CA PRO A 63 -8.99 18.02 6.16
C PRO A 63 -9.17 17.67 7.64
N ASP A 64 -10.39 17.76 8.17
CA ASP A 64 -10.66 17.60 9.61
C ASP A 64 -10.22 16.24 10.16
N TRP A 65 -10.30 15.16 9.39
CA TRP A 65 -9.81 13.85 9.79
C TRP A 65 -8.28 13.81 10.03
N THR A 66 -7.49 14.71 9.41
CA THR A 66 -6.04 14.84 9.69
C THR A 66 -5.76 15.57 11.00
N LYS A 67 -6.75 16.19 11.61
CA LYS A 67 -6.64 16.97 12.85
C LYS A 67 -6.97 16.16 14.10
N ASP A 68 -7.36 14.90 13.94
CA ASP A 68 -7.73 14.04 15.05
C ASP A 68 -6.51 13.66 15.91
N LYS A 69 -6.76 13.51 17.20
CA LYS A 69 -5.76 13.06 18.19
C LYS A 69 -5.09 11.73 17.85
N TYR A 70 -5.79 10.83 17.17
CA TYR A 70 -5.26 9.53 16.75
C TYR A 70 -4.17 9.67 15.67
N PHE A 71 -4.18 10.75 14.88
CA PHE A 71 -3.12 11.11 13.95
C PHE A 71 -2.12 12.10 14.57
N GLY A 72 -2.19 12.34 15.87
CA GLY A 72 -1.25 13.20 16.59
C GLY A 72 -1.39 14.69 16.34
N ASN A 73 -2.55 15.15 15.88
CA ASN A 73 -2.69 16.50 15.33
C ASN A 73 -3.25 17.56 16.27
N GLU A 74 -3.68 17.25 17.49
CA GLU A 74 -4.02 18.31 18.46
C GLU A 74 -2.81 19.21 18.81
N SER A 75 -1.58 18.68 18.67
CA SER A 75 -0.36 19.46 18.91
C SER A 75 0.60 19.53 17.71
N GLY A 76 0.30 18.84 16.59
CA GLY A 76 1.21 18.76 15.45
C GLY A 76 2.55 18.08 15.75
N SER A 77 2.63 17.29 16.82
CA SER A 77 3.88 16.76 17.35
C SER A 77 4.18 15.33 16.90
N LEU A 78 3.18 14.50 16.66
CA LEU A 78 3.39 13.11 16.26
C LEU A 78 3.76 12.98 14.78
N SER A 79 4.80 12.20 14.54
CA SER A 79 5.19 11.79 13.19
C SER A 79 4.40 10.54 12.77
N ASP A 80 4.04 10.47 11.52
CA ASP A 80 3.42 9.33 10.88
C ASP A 80 4.35 8.78 9.79
N ILE A 81 4.06 7.58 9.31
CA ILE A 81 4.84 6.92 8.26
C ILE A 81 3.92 6.45 7.13
N GLY A 82 4.42 6.48 5.92
CA GLY A 82 3.65 6.01 4.76
C GLY A 82 4.40 6.20 3.46
N VAL A 83 3.66 6.20 2.38
CA VAL A 83 4.14 6.46 1.02
C VAL A 83 3.48 7.72 0.46
N ILE A 84 4.02 8.25 -0.63
CA ILE A 84 3.45 9.38 -1.34
C ILE A 84 2.56 8.86 -2.47
N ALA A 85 1.27 9.21 -2.44
CA ALA A 85 0.28 8.69 -3.39
C ALA A 85 0.63 9.04 -4.84
N GLN A 86 1.20 10.22 -5.10
CA GLN A 86 1.63 10.64 -6.43
C GLN A 86 2.77 9.76 -6.98
N GLU A 87 3.73 9.38 -6.15
CA GLU A 87 4.83 8.48 -6.55
C GLU A 87 4.31 7.06 -6.86
N ILE A 88 3.35 6.57 -6.05
CA ILE A 88 2.69 5.29 -6.32
C ILE A 88 1.90 5.36 -7.63
N GLN A 89 1.20 6.47 -7.89
CA GLN A 89 0.38 6.64 -9.09
C GLN A 89 1.20 6.54 -10.38
N GLU A 90 2.45 6.97 -10.38
CA GLU A 90 3.34 6.86 -11.54
C GLU A 90 3.71 5.42 -11.91
N VAL A 91 3.78 4.52 -10.94
CA VAL A 91 4.28 3.15 -11.15
C VAL A 91 3.23 2.07 -10.97
N LEU A 92 2.19 2.36 -10.19
CA LEU A 92 1.11 1.43 -9.84
C LEU A 92 -0.23 2.19 -9.72
N PRO A 93 -0.74 2.81 -10.79
CA PRO A 93 -1.92 3.67 -10.73
C PRO A 93 -3.17 2.95 -10.21
N GLU A 94 -3.28 1.64 -10.42
CA GLU A 94 -4.42 0.82 -10.00
C GLU A 94 -4.60 0.70 -8.48
N VAL A 95 -3.61 1.10 -7.68
CA VAL A 95 -3.71 1.09 -6.21
C VAL A 95 -3.99 2.48 -5.63
N VAL A 96 -4.12 3.49 -6.48
CA VAL A 96 -4.40 4.87 -6.09
C VAL A 96 -5.80 5.26 -6.53
N ARG A 97 -6.54 5.94 -5.66
CA ARG A 97 -7.85 6.51 -5.95
C ARG A 97 -7.94 7.95 -5.48
N GLU A 98 -8.58 8.78 -6.27
CA GLU A 98 -9.02 10.09 -5.82
C GLU A 98 -10.30 9.94 -4.99
N ARG A 99 -10.32 10.57 -3.81
CA ARG A 99 -11.49 10.66 -2.94
C ARG A 99 -12.39 11.80 -3.39
N SER A 100 -13.64 11.81 -2.94
CA SER A 100 -14.63 12.88 -3.22
C SER A 100 -14.15 14.29 -2.85
N ASN A 101 -13.21 14.41 -1.93
CA ASN A 101 -12.58 15.67 -1.52
C ASN A 101 -11.36 16.07 -2.36
N GLY A 102 -11.04 15.35 -3.45
CA GLY A 102 -9.94 15.64 -4.36
C GLY A 102 -8.55 15.15 -3.89
N TYR A 103 -8.44 14.55 -2.70
CA TYR A 103 -7.18 13.99 -2.24
C TYR A 103 -6.98 12.55 -2.69
N LEU A 104 -5.74 12.21 -3.06
CA LEU A 104 -5.37 10.85 -3.43
C LEU A 104 -5.24 9.96 -2.18
N ALA A 105 -5.68 8.72 -2.32
CA ALA A 105 -5.55 7.67 -1.31
C ALA A 105 -4.93 6.42 -1.92
N VAL A 106 -4.17 5.67 -1.11
CA VAL A 106 -3.46 4.46 -1.52
C VAL A 106 -4.07 3.24 -0.82
N ASP A 107 -4.36 2.20 -1.58
CA ASP A 107 -4.66 0.88 -1.03
C ASP A 107 -3.35 0.14 -0.73
N TYR A 108 -2.84 0.30 0.49
CA TYR A 108 -1.55 -0.26 0.92
C TYR A 108 -1.45 -1.77 0.74
N LYS A 109 -2.53 -2.52 0.89
CA LYS A 109 -2.53 -3.98 0.72
C LYS A 109 -2.13 -4.40 -0.69
N LYS A 110 -2.42 -3.59 -1.68
CA LYS A 110 -2.09 -3.85 -3.08
C LYS A 110 -0.64 -3.54 -3.46
N ILE A 111 0.14 -2.96 -2.55
CA ILE A 111 1.59 -2.81 -2.71
C ILE A 111 2.32 -4.13 -2.44
N VAL A 112 1.74 -5.01 -1.63
CA VAL A 112 2.35 -6.31 -1.27
C VAL A 112 2.74 -7.14 -2.51
N PRO A 113 1.91 -7.32 -3.54
CA PRO A 113 2.30 -8.05 -4.75
C PRO A 113 3.53 -7.47 -5.46
N LEU A 114 3.70 -6.15 -5.48
CA LEU A 114 4.90 -5.51 -6.01
C LEU A 114 6.15 -5.89 -5.20
N LEU A 115 6.05 -5.90 -3.87
CA LEU A 115 7.16 -6.29 -3.00
C LEU A 115 7.51 -7.78 -3.17
N ILE A 116 6.52 -8.66 -3.37
CA ILE A 116 6.75 -10.08 -3.65
C ILE A 116 7.60 -10.25 -4.91
N GLU A 117 7.21 -9.63 -6.02
CA GLU A 117 7.97 -9.72 -7.27
C GLU A 117 9.33 -9.02 -7.16
N GLY A 118 9.43 -7.92 -6.39
CA GLY A 118 10.68 -7.25 -6.09
C GLY A 118 11.68 -8.13 -5.35
N ILE A 119 11.25 -8.83 -4.32
CA ILE A 119 12.10 -9.76 -3.56
C ILE A 119 12.57 -10.91 -4.46
N LYS A 120 11.70 -11.47 -5.30
CA LYS A 120 12.06 -12.53 -6.24
C LYS A 120 13.09 -12.07 -7.27
N ASP A 121 12.94 -10.86 -7.79
CA ASP A 121 13.91 -10.28 -8.72
C ASP A 121 15.27 -10.02 -8.05
N GLN A 122 15.26 -9.50 -6.81
CA GLN A 122 16.49 -9.36 -6.02
C GLN A 122 17.17 -10.70 -5.77
N GLN A 123 16.42 -11.76 -5.43
CA GLN A 123 16.96 -13.08 -5.21
C GLN A 123 17.67 -13.61 -6.47
N LYS A 124 17.05 -13.42 -7.63
CA LYS A 124 17.67 -13.79 -8.91
C LYS A 124 18.97 -13.04 -9.16
N GLN A 125 19.01 -11.73 -8.90
CA GLN A 125 20.22 -10.93 -9.05
C GLN A 125 21.34 -11.40 -8.08
N ILE A 126 20.99 -11.77 -6.85
CA ILE A 126 21.94 -12.32 -5.88
C ILE A 126 22.54 -13.64 -6.39
N GLU A 127 21.73 -14.55 -6.89
CA GLU A 127 22.19 -15.84 -7.45
C GLU A 127 23.11 -15.64 -8.67
N GLU A 128 22.78 -14.72 -9.55
CA GLU A 128 23.61 -14.35 -10.69
C GLU A 128 24.98 -13.79 -10.24
N LEU A 129 24.99 -12.94 -9.21
CA LEU A 129 26.22 -12.38 -8.66
C LEU A 129 27.06 -13.46 -7.96
N GLN A 130 26.45 -14.36 -7.19
CA GLN A 130 27.15 -15.49 -6.57
C GLN A 130 27.83 -16.38 -7.62
N ASN A 131 27.11 -16.75 -8.66
CA ASN A 131 27.67 -17.54 -9.77
C ASN A 131 28.85 -16.84 -10.48
N ARG A 132 28.80 -15.50 -10.59
CA ARG A 132 29.91 -14.73 -11.15
C ARG A 132 31.12 -14.71 -10.23
N ILE A 133 30.92 -14.56 -8.93
CA ILE A 133 31.99 -14.58 -7.93
C ILE A 133 32.68 -15.96 -7.93
N GLU A 134 31.93 -17.05 -7.87
CA GLU A 134 32.47 -18.42 -7.92
C GLU A 134 33.34 -18.65 -9.18
N LYS A 135 32.88 -18.18 -10.32
CA LYS A 135 33.66 -18.28 -11.58
C LYS A 135 34.95 -17.46 -11.53
N LEU A 136 34.99 -16.34 -10.82
CA LEU A 136 36.19 -15.51 -10.66
C LEU A 136 37.16 -16.10 -9.64
N GLU A 137 36.65 -16.69 -8.56
CA GLU A 137 37.45 -17.33 -7.52
C GLU A 137 38.06 -18.66 -7.97
N SER A 138 37.40 -19.39 -8.91
CA SER A 138 37.88 -20.67 -9.47
C SER A 138 38.94 -20.49 -10.56
N LYS A 139 39.31 -19.29 -10.93
CA LYS A 139 40.41 -18.98 -11.87
C LYS A 139 41.70 -18.74 -11.15
#